data_41c4d078693b21ad394271edcb238072
#
_entry.id   41c4d078693b21ad394271edcb238072
#
_cell.length_a   1.000
_cell.length_b   1.000
_cell.length_c   1.000
_cell.angle_alpha   90.00
_cell.angle_beta   90.00
_cell.angle_gamma   90.00
#
_symmetry.space_group_name_H-M   'P 1'
#
loop_
_entity.id
_entity.type
_entity.pdbx_description
1 polymer ?
#
loop_
_entity_poly.entity_id
_entity_poly.type
_entity_poly.pdbx_seq_one_letter_code
_entity_poly.pdbx_strand_id
1 'polypeptide(L)'
;AYEQFIWDTRCVPTRDNLHDFFNGLVWLEFPQAKRRINELQAQAIAQDGVGAVRGPLRDALTVFDENGALLQAPAALWQALRARDWQRLFIELRPLWAEARLVLFGHALLEKLVSPRKPMVAHVYQAPQAIKSIAALDGWLAQAMQPQPWDTKPFAPLPVLGVPGWWPGNEAPEFYA
;
A
#
# COMPACT_ATOMS: atom_id res chain seq x y z
N ALA A 1 0.10 -23.51 1.30
CA ALA A 1 -0.29 -22.12 1.00
C ALA A 1 0.83 -21.43 0.23
N TYR A 2 0.52 -20.41 -0.56
CA TYR A 2 1.49 -19.68 -1.38
C TYR A 2 2.60 -19.04 -0.52
N GLU A 3 2.21 -18.35 0.55
CA GLU A 3 3.15 -17.71 1.48
C GLU A 3 4.05 -18.72 2.18
N GLN A 4 3.53 -19.88 2.54
CA GLN A 4 4.32 -20.96 3.14
C GLN A 4 5.36 -21.50 2.16
N PHE A 5 5.00 -21.66 0.88
CA PHE A 5 5.94 -22.09 -0.15
C PHE A 5 7.10 -21.10 -0.30
N ILE A 6 6.81 -19.80 -0.36
CA ILE A 6 7.85 -18.76 -0.44
C ILE A 6 8.75 -18.80 0.79
N TRP A 7 8.16 -18.96 1.98
CA TRP A 7 8.91 -19.05 3.23
C TRP A 7 9.87 -20.24 3.26
N ASP A 8 9.40 -21.40 2.83
CA ASP A 8 10.17 -22.65 2.87
C ASP A 8 11.25 -22.71 1.77
N THR A 9 10.94 -22.25 0.58
CA THR A 9 11.82 -22.38 -0.60
C THR A 9 12.67 -21.15 -0.88
N ARG A 10 12.31 -19.99 -0.35
CA ARG A 10 12.90 -18.68 -0.68
C ARG A 10 12.73 -18.30 -2.17
N CYS A 11 11.76 -18.89 -2.81
CA CYS A 11 11.43 -18.64 -4.21
C CYS A 11 10.03 -18.10 -4.35
N VAL A 12 9.84 -17.09 -5.19
CA VAL A 12 8.53 -16.52 -5.51
C VAL A 12 8.05 -17.12 -6.80
N PRO A 13 7.00 -17.97 -6.79
CA PRO A 13 6.43 -18.53 -8.02
C PRO A 13 5.90 -17.39 -8.90
N THR A 14 6.36 -17.33 -10.15
CA THR A 14 6.04 -16.24 -11.07
C THR A 14 5.54 -16.82 -12.39
N ARG A 15 4.34 -16.40 -12.80
CA ARG A 15 3.73 -16.74 -14.09
C ARG A 15 3.94 -15.58 -15.06
N ASP A 16 3.78 -15.85 -16.35
CA ASP A 16 3.86 -14.83 -17.41
C ASP A 16 2.54 -14.04 -17.49
N ASN A 17 2.36 -13.10 -16.56
CA ASN A 17 1.24 -12.17 -16.54
C ASN A 17 1.63 -10.87 -15.80
N LEU A 18 0.84 -9.79 -15.99
CA LEU A 18 1.11 -8.48 -15.38
C LEU A 18 1.07 -8.50 -13.85
N HIS A 19 0.19 -9.30 -13.26
CA HIS A 19 0.07 -9.39 -11.81
C HIS A 19 1.38 -9.89 -11.18
N ASP A 20 1.89 -11.01 -11.67
CA ASP A 20 3.13 -11.61 -11.16
C ASP A 20 4.35 -10.76 -11.53
N PHE A 21 4.33 -10.10 -12.70
CA PHE A 21 5.36 -9.14 -13.09
C PHE A 21 5.47 -7.99 -12.09
N PHE A 22 4.37 -7.32 -11.76
CA PHE A 22 4.38 -6.24 -10.76
C PHE A 22 4.74 -6.75 -9.37
N ASN A 23 4.28 -7.94 -8.98
CA ASN A 23 4.70 -8.55 -7.73
C ASN A 23 6.22 -8.76 -7.68
N GLY A 24 6.83 -9.20 -8.78
CA GLY A 24 8.28 -9.34 -8.90
C GLY A 24 9.01 -8.01 -8.77
N LEU A 25 8.52 -6.94 -9.40
CA LEU A 25 9.11 -5.60 -9.27
C LEU A 25 9.04 -5.09 -7.82
N VAL A 26 7.93 -5.31 -7.11
CA VAL A 26 7.82 -4.92 -5.70
C VAL A 26 8.78 -5.73 -4.81
N TRP A 27 8.98 -7.00 -5.10
CA TRP A 27 9.99 -7.81 -4.42
C TRP A 27 11.42 -7.28 -4.61
N LEU A 28 11.75 -6.75 -5.80
CA LEU A 28 13.05 -6.16 -6.10
C LEU A 28 13.24 -4.81 -5.39
N GLU A 29 12.20 -3.97 -5.35
CA GLU A 29 12.27 -2.62 -4.79
C GLU A 29 12.11 -2.59 -3.26
N PHE A 30 11.29 -3.51 -2.69
CA PHE A 30 10.97 -3.61 -1.27
C PHE A 30 11.25 -5.02 -0.70
N PRO A 31 12.49 -5.53 -0.83
CA PRO A 31 12.79 -6.90 -0.44
C PRO A 31 12.62 -7.18 1.05
N GLN A 32 12.88 -6.21 1.92
CA GLN A 32 12.75 -6.39 3.36
C GLN A 32 11.28 -6.40 3.79
N ALA A 33 10.47 -5.46 3.28
CA ALA A 33 9.04 -5.40 3.57
C ALA A 33 8.31 -6.63 3.03
N LYS A 34 8.59 -7.07 1.80
CA LYS A 34 8.00 -8.29 1.22
C LYS A 34 8.38 -9.53 2.02
N ARG A 35 9.64 -9.65 2.43
CA ARG A 35 10.09 -10.75 3.31
C ARG A 35 9.36 -10.71 4.66
N ARG A 36 9.18 -9.53 5.24
CA ARG A 36 8.48 -9.36 6.51
C ARG A 36 7.00 -9.75 6.42
N ILE A 37 6.31 -9.35 5.35
CA ILE A 37 4.94 -9.79 5.07
C ILE A 37 4.87 -11.31 5.01
N ASN A 38 5.75 -11.93 4.22
CA ASN A 38 5.79 -13.38 4.06
C ASN A 38 6.07 -14.10 5.39
N GLU A 39 7.01 -13.60 6.20
CA GLU A 39 7.31 -14.13 7.53
C GLU A 39 6.09 -14.11 8.44
N LEU A 40 5.42 -12.96 8.57
CA LEU A 40 4.25 -12.80 9.42
C LEU A 40 3.08 -13.68 8.96
N GLN A 41 2.88 -13.81 7.66
CA GLN A 41 1.85 -14.69 7.11
C GLN A 41 2.16 -16.16 7.36
N ALA A 42 3.42 -16.59 7.18
CA ALA A 42 3.83 -17.97 7.47
C ALA A 42 3.71 -18.32 8.96
N GLN A 43 4.11 -17.40 9.85
CA GLN A 43 3.94 -17.56 11.31
C GLN A 43 2.45 -17.70 11.69
N ALA A 44 1.58 -16.86 11.16
CA ALA A 44 0.15 -16.94 11.41
C ALA A 44 -0.46 -18.24 10.87
N ILE A 45 -0.03 -18.72 9.71
CA ILE A 45 -0.46 -20.02 9.16
C ILE A 45 0.02 -21.17 10.06
N ALA A 46 1.23 -21.10 10.58
CA ALA A 46 1.77 -22.14 11.48
C ALA A 46 1.01 -22.20 12.82
N GLN A 47 0.53 -21.06 13.32
CA GLN A 47 -0.23 -20.97 14.57
C GLN A 47 -1.70 -21.37 14.40
N ASP A 48 -2.37 -20.85 13.36
CA ASP A 48 -3.82 -20.93 13.21
C ASP A 48 -4.25 -21.99 12.16
N GLY A 49 -3.30 -22.53 11.40
CA GLY A 49 -3.56 -23.41 10.25
C GLY A 49 -4.06 -22.65 9.03
N VAL A 50 -4.32 -23.40 7.96
CA VAL A 50 -4.94 -22.89 6.72
C VAL A 50 -6.46 -22.98 6.87
N GLY A 51 -7.06 -22.00 7.54
CA GLY A 51 -8.51 -21.93 7.69
C GLY A 51 -9.22 -21.31 6.47
N ALA A 52 -10.54 -21.50 6.39
CA ALA A 52 -11.40 -20.89 5.37
C ALA A 52 -11.45 -19.35 5.49
N VAL A 53 -11.23 -18.80 6.68
CA VAL A 53 -11.21 -17.37 6.96
C VAL A 53 -9.81 -16.98 7.42
N ARG A 54 -9.22 -15.96 6.79
CA ARG A 54 -7.95 -15.37 7.22
C ARG A 54 -8.14 -14.61 8.55
N GLY A 55 -7.20 -14.76 9.47
CA GLY A 55 -7.17 -13.92 10.67
C GLY A 55 -6.91 -12.44 10.34
N PRO A 56 -7.21 -11.51 11.28
CA PRO A 56 -7.11 -10.07 11.04
C PRO A 56 -5.75 -9.60 10.51
N LEU A 57 -4.67 -10.10 11.07
CA LEU A 57 -3.31 -9.77 10.63
C LEU A 57 -3.05 -10.21 9.18
N ARG A 58 -3.38 -11.46 8.84
CA ARG A 58 -3.19 -11.97 7.48
C ARG A 58 -4.02 -11.21 6.47
N ASP A 59 -5.23 -10.82 6.84
CA ASP A 59 -6.10 -10.01 5.99
C ASP A 59 -5.51 -8.61 5.77
N ALA A 60 -5.04 -7.94 6.83
CA ALA A 60 -4.36 -6.64 6.73
C ALA A 60 -3.11 -6.68 5.85
N LEU A 61 -2.24 -7.69 6.05
CA LEU A 61 -1.03 -7.88 5.25
C LEU A 61 -1.37 -8.12 3.77
N THR A 62 -2.39 -8.94 3.48
CA THR A 62 -2.85 -9.20 2.10
C THR A 62 -3.39 -7.92 1.45
N VAL A 63 -4.23 -7.16 2.16
CA VAL A 63 -4.77 -5.88 1.65
C VAL A 63 -3.63 -4.91 1.30
N PHE A 64 -2.61 -4.81 2.15
CA PHE A 64 -1.47 -3.94 1.90
C PHE A 64 -0.58 -4.45 0.77
N ASP A 65 -0.29 -5.73 0.72
CA ASP A 65 0.51 -6.35 -0.33
C ASP A 65 -0.11 -6.20 -1.72
N GLU A 66 -1.43 -6.21 -1.80
CA GLU A 66 -2.18 -6.05 -3.05
C GLU A 66 -2.44 -4.59 -3.42
N ASN A 67 -2.87 -3.75 -2.48
CA ASN A 67 -3.38 -2.41 -2.75
C ASN A 67 -2.77 -1.32 -1.85
N GLY A 68 -1.65 -1.60 -1.20
CA GLY A 68 -0.99 -0.69 -0.29
C GLY A 68 -0.17 0.39 -0.97
N ALA A 69 0.02 1.49 -0.25
CA ALA A 69 0.98 2.53 -0.60
C ALA A 69 1.50 3.21 0.68
N LEU A 70 2.64 3.89 0.57
CA LEU A 70 3.18 4.73 1.62
C LEU A 70 2.89 6.20 1.27
N LEU A 71 2.33 6.93 2.21
CA LEU A 71 2.12 8.36 2.05
C LEU A 71 2.94 9.13 3.08
N GLN A 72 3.88 9.91 2.59
CA GLN A 72 4.64 10.89 3.33
C GLN A 72 3.99 12.25 3.08
N ALA A 73 3.31 12.83 4.07
CA ALA A 73 2.53 14.06 3.87
C ALA A 73 2.43 14.90 5.14
N PRO A 74 2.23 16.22 5.02
CA PRO A 74 1.91 17.08 6.16
C PRO A 74 0.66 16.62 6.92
N ALA A 75 0.61 16.93 8.21
CA ALA A 75 -0.47 16.49 9.11
C ALA A 75 -1.87 16.92 8.62
N ALA A 76 -2.00 18.10 8.00
CA ALA A 76 -3.28 18.59 7.48
C ALA A 76 -3.85 17.68 6.39
N LEU A 77 -3.00 17.15 5.47
CA LEU A 77 -3.44 16.19 4.45
C LEU A 77 -3.90 14.87 5.10
N TRP A 78 -3.18 14.39 6.12
CA TRP A 78 -3.57 13.19 6.84
C TRP A 78 -4.89 13.33 7.60
N GLN A 79 -5.14 14.50 8.19
CA GLN A 79 -6.41 14.79 8.86
C GLN A 79 -7.58 14.76 7.88
N ALA A 80 -7.45 15.44 6.74
CA ALA A 80 -8.47 15.45 5.69
C ALA A 80 -8.71 14.05 5.10
N LEU A 81 -7.64 13.30 4.86
CA LEU A 81 -7.72 11.92 4.34
C LEU A 81 -8.47 10.99 5.30
N ARG A 82 -8.15 11.01 6.58
CA ARG A 82 -8.82 10.20 7.60
C ARG A 82 -10.28 10.58 7.79
N ALA A 83 -10.59 11.87 7.65
CA ALA A 83 -11.96 12.38 7.68
C ALA A 83 -12.74 12.06 6.38
N ARG A 84 -12.05 11.58 5.33
CA ARG A 84 -12.61 11.41 3.98
C ARG A 84 -13.20 12.70 3.41
N ASP A 85 -12.63 13.83 3.81
CA ASP A 85 -13.00 15.15 3.33
C ASP A 85 -12.26 15.41 1.99
N TRP A 86 -12.82 14.90 0.92
CA TRP A 86 -12.20 14.94 -0.42
C TRP A 86 -12.10 16.36 -0.96
N GLN A 87 -13.07 17.21 -0.66
CA GLN A 87 -13.08 18.64 -0.98
C GLN A 87 -11.85 19.31 -0.36
N ARG A 88 -11.69 19.15 0.94
CA ARG A 88 -10.55 19.71 1.67
C ARG A 88 -9.24 19.11 1.20
N LEU A 89 -9.17 17.78 1.07
CA LEU A 89 -7.95 17.05 0.71
C LEU A 89 -7.39 17.45 -0.65
N PHE A 90 -8.24 17.51 -1.67
CA PHE A 90 -7.80 17.63 -3.07
C PHE A 90 -7.98 19.02 -3.66
N ILE A 91 -8.79 19.89 -3.06
CA ILE A 91 -9.07 21.24 -3.55
C ILE A 91 -8.44 22.27 -2.60
N GLU A 92 -8.90 22.35 -1.34
CA GLU A 92 -8.43 23.39 -0.43
C GLU A 92 -6.95 23.21 -0.05
N LEU A 93 -6.53 21.98 0.25
CA LEU A 93 -5.16 21.62 0.61
C LEU A 93 -4.29 21.21 -0.60
N ARG A 94 -4.77 21.40 -1.83
CA ARG A 94 -4.05 21.03 -3.05
C ARG A 94 -2.59 21.53 -3.09
N PRO A 95 -2.26 22.76 -2.68
CA PRO A 95 -0.88 23.23 -2.66
C PRO A 95 0.05 22.42 -1.75
N LEU A 96 -0.46 21.83 -0.66
CA LEU A 96 0.35 21.03 0.26
C LEU A 96 0.79 19.68 -0.32
N TRP A 97 0.17 19.23 -1.41
CA TRP A 97 0.61 18.02 -2.10
C TRP A 97 2.01 18.15 -2.70
N ALA A 98 2.51 19.38 -2.91
CA ALA A 98 3.90 19.62 -3.30
C ALA A 98 4.91 19.16 -2.24
N GLU A 99 4.48 19.06 -0.97
CA GLU A 99 5.28 18.56 0.14
C GLU A 99 5.03 17.06 0.43
N ALA A 100 4.10 16.45 -0.30
CA ALA A 100 3.74 15.05 -0.12
C ALA A 100 4.45 14.14 -1.13
N ARG A 101 4.65 12.89 -0.74
CA ARG A 101 5.16 11.83 -1.60
C ARG A 101 4.33 10.58 -1.42
N LEU A 102 3.75 10.09 -2.50
CA LEU A 102 3.05 8.81 -2.55
C LEU A 102 3.94 7.77 -3.21
N VAL A 103 4.20 6.67 -2.50
CA VAL A 103 5.02 5.54 -3.00
C VAL A 103 4.13 4.31 -3.04
N LEU A 104 3.90 3.79 -4.25
CA LEU A 104 3.07 2.60 -4.45
C LEU A 104 3.84 1.34 -4.01
N PHE A 105 3.12 0.44 -3.36
CA PHE A 105 3.62 -0.85 -2.89
C PHE A 105 2.79 -2.00 -3.43
N GLY A 106 1.47 -1.87 -3.46
CA GLY A 106 0.53 -2.92 -3.82
C GLY A 106 0.66 -3.36 -5.28
N HIS A 107 1.04 -4.61 -5.50
CA HIS A 107 1.25 -5.14 -6.86
C HIS A 107 -0.05 -5.22 -7.69
N ALA A 108 -1.19 -5.52 -7.07
CA ALA A 108 -2.48 -5.49 -7.75
C ALA A 108 -2.93 -4.05 -8.07
N LEU A 109 -2.57 -3.08 -7.23
CA LEU A 109 -2.80 -1.66 -7.52
C LEU A 109 -1.98 -1.20 -8.73
N LEU A 110 -0.72 -1.60 -8.83
CA LEU A 110 0.15 -1.32 -9.98
C LEU A 110 -0.44 -1.90 -11.28
N GLU A 111 -0.90 -3.16 -11.23
CA GLU A 111 -1.59 -3.80 -12.35
C GLU A 111 -2.83 -3.00 -12.79
N LYS A 112 -3.68 -2.59 -11.85
CA LYS A 112 -4.88 -1.79 -12.14
C LYS A 112 -4.56 -0.43 -12.77
N LEU A 113 -3.41 0.17 -12.42
CA LEU A 113 -2.96 1.46 -12.96
C LEU A 113 -2.50 1.39 -14.42
N VAL A 114 -2.32 0.20 -15.00
CA VAL A 114 -2.12 0.04 -16.45
C VAL A 114 -3.37 0.49 -17.24
N SER A 115 -4.57 0.30 -16.66
CA SER A 115 -5.84 0.77 -17.23
C SER A 115 -6.64 1.51 -16.14
N PRO A 116 -6.26 2.76 -15.82
CA PRO A 116 -6.76 3.46 -14.66
C PRO A 116 -8.25 3.80 -14.75
N ARG A 117 -8.94 3.72 -13.62
CA ARG A 117 -10.37 4.07 -13.49
C ARG A 117 -10.59 4.92 -12.24
N LYS A 118 -11.48 5.92 -12.31
CA LYS A 118 -11.76 6.88 -11.22
C LYS A 118 -11.91 6.23 -9.82
N PRO A 119 -12.64 5.13 -9.62
CA PRO A 119 -12.87 4.57 -8.29
C PRO A 119 -11.69 3.78 -7.69
N MET A 120 -10.49 3.88 -8.27
CA MET A 120 -9.32 3.18 -7.73
C MET A 120 -8.88 3.79 -6.41
N VAL A 121 -8.67 2.94 -5.41
CA VAL A 121 -8.27 3.31 -4.06
C VAL A 121 -6.98 2.59 -3.67
N ALA A 122 -6.02 3.33 -3.12
CA ALA A 122 -4.89 2.77 -2.39
C ALA A 122 -5.18 2.74 -0.89
N HIS A 123 -4.70 1.71 -0.20
CA HIS A 123 -4.68 1.65 1.25
C HIS A 123 -3.36 2.25 1.75
N VAL A 124 -3.36 3.53 2.12
CA VAL A 124 -2.13 4.23 2.46
C VAL A 124 -1.77 4.11 3.93
N TYR A 125 -0.51 3.75 4.17
CA TYR A 125 0.12 3.73 5.48
C TYR A 125 0.98 4.97 5.65
N GLN A 126 0.92 5.59 6.84
CA GLN A 126 1.63 6.84 7.12
C GLN A 126 3.12 6.57 7.28
N ALA A 127 3.93 7.15 6.40
CA ALA A 127 5.39 7.05 6.45
C ALA A 127 6.03 8.39 6.86
N PRO A 128 7.18 8.35 7.57
CA PRO A 128 7.88 9.57 7.97
C PRO A 128 8.41 10.38 6.79
N GLN A 129 8.13 11.69 6.76
CA GLN A 129 8.60 12.57 5.69
C GLN A 129 10.13 12.72 5.63
N ALA A 130 10.83 12.43 6.72
CA ALA A 130 12.29 12.50 6.79
C ALA A 130 13.00 11.43 5.96
N ILE A 131 12.35 10.29 5.70
CA ILE A 131 12.95 9.18 4.94
C ILE A 131 12.85 9.45 3.45
N LYS A 132 13.99 9.65 2.76
CA LYS A 132 14.02 10.09 1.36
C LYS A 132 14.23 8.95 0.37
N SER A 133 15.04 7.95 0.69
CA SER A 133 15.33 6.84 -0.22
C SER A 133 14.30 5.70 -0.09
N ILE A 134 14.06 4.99 -1.19
CA ILE A 134 13.20 3.80 -1.19
C ILE A 134 13.79 2.69 -0.33
N ALA A 135 15.11 2.49 -0.39
CA ALA A 135 15.78 1.48 0.43
C ALA A 135 15.62 1.73 1.94
N ALA A 136 15.66 3.00 2.37
CA ALA A 136 15.40 3.35 3.77
C ALA A 136 13.91 3.21 4.14
N LEU A 137 12.99 3.50 3.21
CA LEU A 137 11.55 3.23 3.39
C LEU A 137 11.27 1.74 3.52
N ASP A 138 11.93 0.90 2.72
CA ASP A 138 11.80 -0.56 2.78
C ASP A 138 12.19 -1.09 4.17
N GLY A 139 13.38 -0.71 4.66
CA GLY A 139 13.84 -1.11 6.00
C GLY A 139 12.94 -0.60 7.12
N TRP A 140 12.51 0.67 7.04
CA TRP A 140 11.57 1.24 8.00
C TRP A 140 10.21 0.51 7.99
N LEU A 141 9.67 0.25 6.80
CA LEU A 141 8.38 -0.45 6.65
C LEU A 141 8.44 -1.86 7.23
N ALA A 142 9.51 -2.60 6.94
CA ALA A 142 9.71 -3.94 7.50
C ALA A 142 9.72 -3.93 9.04
N GLN A 143 10.34 -2.92 9.67
CA GLN A 143 10.34 -2.76 11.13
C GLN A 143 8.99 -2.31 11.68
N ALA A 144 8.26 -1.46 10.95
CA ALA A 144 6.94 -0.97 11.36
C ALA A 144 5.86 -2.07 11.31
N MET A 145 6.05 -3.11 10.50
CA MET A 145 5.14 -4.24 10.40
C MET A 145 5.24 -5.17 11.62
N GLN A 146 4.52 -4.82 12.67
CA GLN A 146 4.34 -5.67 13.86
C GLN A 146 2.91 -6.22 13.87
N PRO A 147 2.66 -7.41 14.47
CA PRO A 147 1.32 -7.99 14.54
C PRO A 147 0.27 -7.00 15.04
N GLN A 148 0.62 -6.22 16.06
CA GLN A 148 -0.14 -5.05 16.50
C GLN A 148 0.69 -3.80 16.24
N PRO A 149 0.13 -2.74 15.67
CA PRO A 149 -1.29 -2.49 15.34
C PRO A 149 -1.73 -2.96 13.95
N TRP A 150 -0.93 -3.73 13.20
CA TRP A 150 -1.25 -4.08 11.80
C TRP A 150 -2.53 -4.92 11.67
N ASP A 151 -2.89 -5.73 12.66
CA ASP A 151 -4.15 -6.47 12.73
C ASP A 151 -5.41 -5.58 12.70
N THR A 152 -5.27 -4.28 13.01
CA THR A 152 -6.35 -3.29 12.94
C THR A 152 -6.46 -2.57 11.59
N LYS A 153 -5.63 -2.94 10.60
CA LYS A 153 -5.54 -2.27 9.29
C LYS A 153 -5.28 -0.77 9.42
N PRO A 154 -4.08 -0.34 9.87
CA PRO A 154 -3.77 1.07 10.13
C PRO A 154 -3.60 1.89 8.84
N PHE A 155 -4.50 1.70 7.89
CA PHE A 155 -4.49 2.31 6.55
C PHE A 155 -5.65 3.28 6.39
N ALA A 156 -5.43 4.31 5.57
CA ALA A 156 -6.50 5.18 5.11
C ALA A 156 -6.75 4.96 3.61
N PRO A 157 -8.02 4.88 3.16
CA PRO A 157 -8.32 4.75 1.75
C PRO A 157 -8.06 6.08 1.04
N LEU A 158 -7.20 6.07 0.02
CA LEU A 158 -6.87 7.23 -0.81
C LEU A 158 -7.36 6.99 -2.24
N PRO A 159 -8.28 7.82 -2.77
CA PRO A 159 -8.59 7.86 -4.20
C PRO A 159 -7.35 8.28 -5.00
N VAL A 160 -6.72 7.31 -5.67
CA VAL A 160 -5.38 7.49 -6.27
C VAL A 160 -5.39 8.55 -7.36
N LEU A 161 -6.43 8.55 -8.20
CA LEU A 161 -6.52 9.50 -9.33
C LEU A 161 -6.96 10.90 -8.88
N GLY A 162 -7.30 11.09 -7.60
CA GLY A 162 -7.48 12.42 -7.00
C GLY A 162 -6.16 13.13 -6.68
N VAL A 163 -5.07 12.40 -6.57
CA VAL A 163 -3.76 12.98 -6.26
C VAL A 163 -3.34 13.94 -7.37
N PRO A 164 -2.93 15.17 -7.06
CA PRO A 164 -2.52 16.16 -8.05
C PRO A 164 -1.47 15.64 -9.02
N GLY A 165 -1.71 15.81 -10.31
CA GLY A 165 -0.81 15.36 -11.39
C GLY A 165 -0.96 13.89 -11.79
N TRP A 166 -1.79 13.08 -11.10
CA TRP A 166 -1.99 11.66 -11.40
C TRP A 166 -3.08 11.41 -12.45
N TRP A 167 -3.95 12.38 -12.66
CA TRP A 167 -5.02 12.31 -13.67
C TRP A 167 -5.31 13.69 -14.24
N PRO A 168 -5.34 13.87 -15.57
CA PRO A 168 -5.52 15.20 -16.18
C PRO A 168 -6.81 15.90 -15.75
N GLY A 169 -7.90 15.15 -15.57
CA GLY A 169 -9.20 15.70 -15.18
C GLY A 169 -9.32 16.14 -13.73
N ASN A 170 -8.34 15.82 -12.87
CA ASN A 170 -8.45 16.09 -11.42
C ASN A 170 -8.09 17.53 -11.03
N GLU A 171 -7.82 18.39 -11.98
CA GLU A 171 -7.66 19.82 -11.74
C GLU A 171 -9.02 20.53 -11.60
N ALA A 172 -10.08 19.94 -12.15
CA ALA A 172 -11.42 20.48 -12.08
C ALA A 172 -12.11 20.05 -10.77
N PRO A 173 -12.71 21.00 -10.00
CA PRO A 173 -13.41 20.68 -8.75
C PRO A 173 -14.53 19.64 -8.91
N GLU A 174 -15.17 19.59 -10.06
CA GLU A 174 -16.25 18.67 -10.41
C GLU A 174 -15.77 17.21 -10.42
N PHE A 175 -14.47 16.96 -10.55
CA PHE A 175 -13.91 15.62 -10.45
C PHE A 175 -14.18 14.98 -9.08
N TYR A 176 -14.30 15.79 -8.04
CA TYR A 176 -14.46 15.37 -6.65
C TYR A 176 -15.90 15.42 -6.16
N ALA A 177 -16.82 15.81 -7.01
CA ALA A 177 -18.26 15.86 -6.72
C ALA A 177 -18.91 14.46 -6.74
#